data_8122ec783a5859f262e88ee54c7e02f1
#
_entry.id   8122ec783a5859f262e88ee54c7e02f1
#
_cell.length_a   1.000
_cell.length_b   1.000
_cell.length_c   1.000
_cell.angle_alpha   90.00
_cell.angle_beta   90.00
_cell.angle_gamma   90.00
#
_symmetry.space_group_name_H-M   'P 1'
#
loop_
_entity.id
_entity.type
_entity.pdbx_description
1 polymer ?
#
loop_
_entity_poly.entity_id
_entity_poly.type
_entity_poly.pdbx_seq_one_letter_code
_entity_poly.pdbx_strand_id
1 'polypeptide(L)'
;IILYSEQGKGKSSWIRRLLPPEWKEYFYNGIIDPSNKDDARLLATRIIINMEEFEGVKPGELAALKRIIAQDNVTQRKAYDIEAFTLPRHCSFIASTNNRQCLQDIGGNRRFLPITITGIDYHTPVNHPGIYAQALALLKGGFRYWYEGEEIEQLNKHNERHRMKDPVEENLFVFFRKPLPEDLQTKWLPASVILTKLSIFGKVQV
;
A
#
# COMPACT_ATOMS: atom_id res chain seq x y z
N ILE A 1 -4.70 -2.71 -2.76
CA ILE A 1 -5.70 -1.73 -2.28
C ILE A 1 -5.50 -1.53 -0.79
N ILE A 2 -5.62 -0.27 -0.32
CA ILE A 2 -5.57 0.07 1.12
C ILE A 2 -6.88 0.75 1.49
N LEU A 3 -7.64 0.19 2.43
CA LEU A 3 -8.88 0.77 2.91
C LEU A 3 -8.62 1.65 4.13
N TYR A 4 -8.83 2.94 4.00
CA TYR A 4 -8.72 3.90 5.08
C TYR A 4 -10.11 4.30 5.61
N SER A 5 -10.30 4.24 6.90
CA SER A 5 -11.39 4.88 7.64
C SER A 5 -11.05 4.94 9.12
N GLU A 6 -11.87 5.64 9.90
CA GLU A 6 -11.84 5.55 11.35
C GLU A 6 -12.03 4.10 11.83
N GLN A 7 -11.63 3.84 13.07
CA GLN A 7 -11.79 2.55 13.70
C GLN A 7 -13.29 2.16 13.82
N GLY A 8 -13.57 0.86 13.75
CA GLY A 8 -14.93 0.35 13.97
C GLY A 8 -15.86 0.42 12.75
N LYS A 9 -15.40 0.88 11.58
CA LYS A 9 -16.23 0.99 10.36
C LYS A 9 -16.42 -0.33 9.59
N GLY A 10 -15.95 -1.47 10.10
CA GLY A 10 -16.21 -2.79 9.51
C GLY A 10 -15.28 -3.20 8.36
N LYS A 11 -14.13 -2.52 8.17
CA LYS A 11 -13.17 -2.82 7.09
C LYS A 11 -12.77 -4.30 7.03
N SER A 12 -12.23 -4.82 8.13
CA SER A 12 -11.75 -6.23 8.20
C SER A 12 -12.89 -7.22 7.99
N SER A 13 -14.08 -6.93 8.53
CA SER A 13 -15.27 -7.77 8.33
C SER A 13 -15.68 -7.79 6.86
N TRP A 14 -15.67 -6.65 6.20
CA TRP A 14 -15.98 -6.55 4.78
C TRP A 14 -14.96 -7.28 3.90
N ILE A 15 -13.66 -7.10 4.17
CA ILE A 15 -12.59 -7.77 3.41
C ILE A 15 -12.74 -9.29 3.49
N ARG A 16 -13.02 -9.84 4.68
CA ARG A 16 -13.23 -11.29 4.85
C ARG A 16 -14.40 -11.83 4.05
N ARG A 17 -15.40 -11.00 3.78
CA ARG A 17 -16.60 -11.36 3.03
C ARG A 17 -16.43 -11.27 1.51
N LEU A 18 -15.28 -10.85 1.01
CA LEU A 18 -14.98 -10.90 -0.42
C LEU A 18 -14.88 -12.34 -0.91
N LEU A 19 -14.45 -13.28 -0.07
CA LEU A 19 -14.46 -14.70 -0.37
C LEU A 19 -15.72 -15.39 0.15
N PRO A 20 -16.29 -16.33 -0.62
CA PRO A 20 -17.39 -17.17 -0.13
C PRO A 20 -16.94 -18.02 1.07
N PRO A 21 -17.88 -18.44 1.94
CA PRO A 21 -17.56 -19.19 3.15
C PRO A 21 -16.74 -20.46 2.90
N GLU A 22 -16.95 -21.12 1.76
CA GLU A 22 -16.26 -22.35 1.35
C GLU A 22 -14.78 -22.12 1.03
N TRP A 23 -14.39 -20.86 0.75
CA TRP A 23 -13.03 -20.47 0.36
C TRP A 23 -12.28 -19.78 1.49
N LYS A 24 -12.72 -19.90 2.74
CA LYS A 24 -12.08 -19.27 3.91
C LYS A 24 -10.61 -19.65 4.07
N GLU A 25 -10.24 -20.86 3.70
CA GLU A 25 -8.86 -21.33 3.77
C GLU A 25 -7.92 -20.56 2.83
N TYR A 26 -8.45 -19.94 1.77
CA TYR A 26 -7.68 -19.12 0.84
C TYR A 26 -7.55 -17.66 1.26
N PHE A 27 -8.07 -17.32 2.42
CA PHE A 27 -7.89 -16.02 3.05
C PHE A 27 -6.75 -16.09 4.09
N TYR A 28 -5.83 -15.16 4.02
CA TYR A 28 -4.78 -15.00 5.01
C TYR A 28 -4.83 -13.60 5.62
N ASN A 29 -4.68 -13.51 6.93
CA ASN A 29 -4.63 -12.25 7.67
C ASN A 29 -3.27 -12.13 8.36
N GLY A 30 -2.44 -11.22 7.91
CA GLY A 30 -1.10 -11.01 8.46
C GLY A 30 -0.16 -10.35 7.49
N ILE A 31 0.99 -9.93 8.02
CA ILE A 31 2.09 -9.36 7.22
C ILE A 31 2.88 -10.53 6.63
N ILE A 32 3.30 -10.38 5.38
CA ILE A 32 4.14 -11.35 4.67
C ILE A 32 5.61 -10.95 4.82
N ASP A 33 6.41 -11.82 5.37
CA ASP A 33 7.87 -11.73 5.34
C ASP A 33 8.41 -12.48 4.12
N PRO A 34 8.92 -11.78 3.10
CA PRO A 34 9.43 -12.44 1.88
C PRO A 34 10.70 -13.27 2.11
N SER A 35 11.38 -13.11 3.23
CA SER A 35 12.54 -13.93 3.60
C SER A 35 12.12 -15.28 4.20
N ASN A 36 10.88 -15.37 4.66
CA ASN A 36 10.29 -16.59 5.21
C ASN A 36 9.73 -17.46 4.07
N LYS A 37 10.22 -18.71 3.97
CA LYS A 37 9.78 -19.65 2.93
C LYS A 37 8.31 -20.02 3.05
N ASP A 38 7.78 -20.10 4.25
CA ASP A 38 6.37 -20.44 4.49
C ASP A 38 5.46 -19.31 4.03
N ASP A 39 5.85 -18.04 4.31
CA ASP A 39 5.12 -16.88 3.84
C ASP A 39 5.17 -16.76 2.31
N ALA A 40 6.29 -17.06 1.69
CA ALA A 40 6.41 -17.09 0.24
C ALA A 40 5.42 -18.09 -0.39
N ARG A 41 5.13 -19.21 0.28
CA ARG A 41 4.14 -20.20 -0.18
C ARG A 41 2.71 -19.62 -0.17
N LEU A 42 2.39 -18.73 0.76
CA LEU A 42 1.08 -18.08 0.84
C LEU A 42 0.76 -17.30 -0.45
N LEU A 43 1.77 -16.74 -1.10
CA LEU A 43 1.59 -15.98 -2.35
C LEU A 43 1.01 -16.85 -3.49
N ALA A 44 1.33 -18.13 -3.52
CA ALA A 44 0.85 -19.07 -4.52
C ALA A 44 -0.39 -19.88 -4.08
N THR A 45 -0.71 -19.88 -2.78
CA THR A 45 -1.78 -20.73 -2.22
C THR A 45 -2.96 -19.97 -1.67
N ARG A 46 -2.87 -18.65 -1.54
CA ARG A 46 -3.98 -17.79 -1.07
C ARG A 46 -4.57 -16.98 -2.22
N ILE A 47 -5.83 -16.59 -2.08
CA ILE A 47 -6.52 -15.69 -3.00
C ILE A 47 -6.42 -14.26 -2.50
N ILE A 48 -6.65 -14.06 -1.19
CA ILE A 48 -6.56 -12.74 -0.55
C ILE A 48 -5.60 -12.81 0.63
N ILE A 49 -4.65 -11.88 0.64
CA ILE A 49 -3.79 -11.58 1.77
C ILE A 49 -4.21 -10.20 2.30
N ASN A 50 -4.75 -10.19 3.51
CA ASN A 50 -5.16 -8.97 4.20
C ASN A 50 -4.09 -8.56 5.21
N MET A 51 -3.62 -7.32 5.10
CA MET A 51 -2.68 -6.71 6.03
C MET A 51 -3.44 -5.70 6.89
N GLU A 52 -3.72 -6.05 8.13
CA GLU A 52 -4.32 -5.13 9.09
C GLU A 52 -3.24 -4.20 9.66
N GLU A 53 -3.68 -3.02 10.12
CA GLU A 53 -2.79 -2.01 10.72
C GLU A 53 -1.59 -1.65 9.82
N PHE A 54 -1.90 -1.39 8.54
CA PHE A 54 -0.88 -1.09 7.52
C PHE A 54 0.05 0.06 7.90
N GLU A 55 -0.39 0.99 8.74
CA GLU A 55 0.39 2.07 9.32
C GLU A 55 1.59 1.60 10.17
N GLY A 56 1.51 0.40 10.70
CA GLY A 56 2.59 -0.22 11.50
C GLY A 56 3.71 -0.86 10.66
N VAL A 57 3.54 -0.96 9.35
CA VAL A 57 4.53 -1.55 8.44
C VAL A 57 5.79 -0.68 8.39
N LYS A 58 6.94 -1.25 8.73
CA LYS A 58 8.21 -0.53 8.74
C LYS A 58 8.72 -0.25 7.32
N PRO A 59 9.57 0.79 7.11
CA PRO A 59 10.08 1.13 5.77
C PRO A 59 10.76 -0.04 5.04
N GLY A 60 11.53 -0.87 5.74
CA GLY A 60 12.16 -2.06 5.16
C GLY A 60 11.16 -3.12 4.72
N GLU A 61 10.11 -3.35 5.51
CA GLU A 61 9.01 -4.27 5.19
C GLU A 61 8.20 -3.74 4.00
N LEU A 62 7.97 -2.43 3.93
CA LEU A 62 7.29 -1.79 2.82
C LEU A 62 8.04 -1.96 1.50
N ALA A 63 9.37 -1.83 1.52
CA ALA A 63 10.22 -2.05 0.35
C ALA A 63 10.15 -3.53 -0.11
N ALA A 64 10.17 -4.47 0.83
CA ALA A 64 9.99 -5.88 0.57
C ALA A 64 8.60 -6.18 0.00
N LEU A 65 7.55 -5.62 0.58
CA LEU A 65 6.17 -5.74 0.10
C LEU A 65 6.01 -5.22 -1.33
N LYS A 66 6.59 -4.06 -1.66
CA LYS A 66 6.58 -3.51 -3.02
C LYS A 66 7.19 -4.47 -4.05
N ARG A 67 8.24 -5.18 -3.65
CA ARG A 67 8.88 -6.21 -4.50
C ARG A 67 7.95 -7.39 -4.70
N ILE A 68 7.33 -7.91 -3.63
CA ILE A 68 6.41 -9.05 -3.69
C ILE A 68 5.19 -8.73 -4.56
N ILE A 69 4.60 -7.55 -4.40
CA ILE A 69 3.43 -7.11 -5.19
C ILE A 69 3.74 -7.11 -6.69
N ALA A 70 4.99 -6.85 -7.07
CA ALA A 70 5.43 -6.80 -8.45
C ALA A 70 5.90 -8.16 -9.02
N GLN A 71 5.93 -9.23 -8.20
CA GLN A 71 6.31 -10.56 -8.66
C GLN A 71 5.13 -11.30 -9.26
N ASP A 72 5.32 -11.91 -10.42
CA ASP A 72 4.33 -12.78 -11.06
C ASP A 72 4.44 -14.23 -10.60
N ASN A 73 5.63 -14.63 -10.14
CA ASN A 73 5.95 -16.01 -9.78
C ASN A 73 6.67 -16.05 -8.43
N VAL A 74 6.52 -17.18 -7.76
CA VAL A 74 7.18 -17.51 -6.51
C VAL A 74 8.03 -18.76 -6.70
N THR A 75 9.33 -18.64 -6.50
CA THR A 75 10.24 -19.79 -6.57
C THR A 75 10.49 -20.34 -5.17
N GLN A 76 10.26 -21.61 -4.98
CA GLN A 76 10.43 -22.31 -3.72
C GLN A 76 11.22 -23.60 -3.89
N ARG A 77 11.85 -24.04 -2.79
CA ARG A 77 12.49 -25.34 -2.68
C ARG A 77 11.95 -26.03 -1.42
N LYS A 78 11.41 -27.23 -1.56
CA LYS A 78 11.01 -28.03 -0.39
C LYS A 78 12.24 -28.36 0.46
N ALA A 79 12.01 -28.57 1.76
CA ALA A 79 13.04 -29.08 2.62
C ALA A 79 13.57 -30.41 2.06
N TYR A 80 14.89 -30.52 1.96
CA TYR A 80 15.61 -31.70 1.42
C TYR A 80 15.49 -31.94 -0.10
N ASP A 81 14.74 -31.10 -0.84
CA ASP A 81 14.74 -31.17 -2.31
C ASP A 81 15.97 -30.48 -2.91
N ILE A 82 16.52 -31.05 -3.97
CA ILE A 82 17.67 -30.49 -4.71
C ILE A 82 17.15 -29.39 -5.67
N GLU A 83 15.96 -29.58 -6.24
CA GLU A 83 15.41 -28.71 -7.25
C GLU A 83 14.42 -27.69 -6.66
N ALA A 84 14.52 -26.45 -7.14
CA ALA A 84 13.52 -25.42 -6.87
C ALA A 84 12.38 -25.52 -7.91
N PHE A 85 11.17 -25.28 -7.47
CA PHE A 85 10.00 -25.20 -8.35
C PHE A 85 9.42 -23.79 -8.29
N THR A 86 8.86 -23.35 -9.42
CA THR A 86 8.26 -22.04 -9.56
C THR A 86 6.75 -22.17 -9.72
N LEU A 87 6.02 -21.43 -8.91
CA LEU A 87 4.56 -21.36 -8.93
C LEU A 87 4.11 -19.93 -9.32
N PRO A 88 3.02 -19.79 -10.07
CA PRO A 88 2.43 -18.47 -10.29
C PRO A 88 1.89 -17.90 -8.97
N ARG A 89 2.01 -16.60 -8.81
CA ARG A 89 1.36 -15.90 -7.71
C ARG A 89 -0.13 -15.76 -7.99
N HIS A 90 -0.96 -16.23 -7.07
CA HIS A 90 -2.42 -16.16 -7.17
C HIS A 90 -3.04 -15.09 -6.27
N CYS A 91 -2.32 -14.63 -5.24
CA CYS A 91 -2.89 -13.74 -4.25
C CYS A 91 -3.04 -12.28 -4.74
N SER A 92 -4.10 -11.65 -4.26
CA SER A 92 -4.27 -10.20 -4.25
C SER A 92 -4.05 -9.66 -2.85
N PHE A 93 -3.46 -8.46 -2.75
CA PHE A 93 -3.20 -7.80 -1.48
C PHE A 93 -4.26 -6.74 -1.18
N ILE A 94 -4.82 -6.80 0.01
CA ILE A 94 -5.68 -5.78 0.58
C ILE A 94 -5.10 -5.40 1.93
N ALA A 95 -5.17 -4.13 2.28
CA ALA A 95 -4.75 -3.64 3.59
C ALA A 95 -5.85 -2.77 4.20
N SER A 96 -5.85 -2.69 5.52
CA SER A 96 -6.69 -1.75 6.25
C SER A 96 -5.84 -0.88 7.17
N THR A 97 -6.23 0.38 7.29
CA THR A 97 -5.56 1.36 8.14
C THR A 97 -6.56 2.32 8.78
N ASN A 98 -6.21 2.85 9.93
CA ASN A 98 -6.94 3.94 10.58
C ASN A 98 -6.21 5.28 10.40
N ASN A 99 -5.03 5.28 9.79
CA ASN A 99 -4.26 6.48 9.50
C ASN A 99 -4.45 6.90 8.04
N ARG A 100 -4.90 8.13 7.83
CA ARG A 100 -5.02 8.70 6.49
C ARG A 100 -3.67 8.83 5.78
N GLN A 101 -2.63 9.14 6.54
CA GLN A 101 -1.26 9.26 6.04
C GLN A 101 -0.55 7.91 6.18
N CYS A 102 -0.95 6.93 5.37
CA CYS A 102 -0.44 5.56 5.45
C CYS A 102 0.71 5.25 4.48
N LEU A 103 1.03 6.16 3.56
CA LEU A 103 2.10 5.98 2.57
C LEU A 103 3.37 6.70 3.01
N GLN A 104 4.39 5.93 3.40
CA GLN A 104 5.63 6.46 3.98
C GLN A 104 6.67 6.90 2.94
N ASP A 105 6.50 6.54 1.68
CA ASP A 105 7.52 6.75 0.65
C ASP A 105 7.29 8.03 -0.14
N ILE A 106 8.39 8.74 -0.46
CA ILE A 106 8.36 9.94 -1.30
C ILE A 106 8.10 9.59 -2.76
N GLY A 107 8.40 8.35 -3.17
CA GLY A 107 8.21 7.84 -4.53
C GLY A 107 7.85 6.36 -4.55
N GLY A 108 7.32 5.88 -5.68
CA GLY A 108 7.02 4.45 -5.84
C GLY A 108 5.71 3.99 -5.21
N ASN A 109 4.81 4.91 -4.88
CA ASN A 109 3.49 4.58 -4.32
C ASN A 109 2.47 4.10 -5.37
N ARG A 110 2.83 4.06 -6.65
CA ARG A 110 1.97 3.59 -7.76
C ARG A 110 1.44 2.16 -7.61
N ARG A 111 2.00 1.37 -6.67
CA ARG A 111 1.54 0.01 -6.37
C ARG A 111 0.41 -0.03 -5.35
N PHE A 112 0.14 1.09 -4.73
CA PHE A 112 -0.89 1.23 -3.69
C PHE A 112 -2.04 2.08 -4.20
N LEU A 113 -3.25 1.67 -3.86
CA LEU A 113 -4.47 2.43 -4.11
C LEU A 113 -5.20 2.61 -2.77
N PRO A 114 -4.93 3.69 -2.03
CA PRO A 114 -5.69 4.02 -0.83
C PRO A 114 -7.08 4.52 -1.21
N ILE A 115 -8.08 3.96 -0.55
CA ILE A 115 -9.50 4.30 -0.73
C ILE A 115 -10.04 4.77 0.61
N THR A 116 -10.57 5.98 0.65
CA THR A 116 -11.25 6.51 1.84
C THR A 116 -12.64 5.93 1.93
N ILE A 117 -12.93 5.26 3.04
CA ILE A 117 -14.23 4.64 3.30
C ILE A 117 -15.01 5.53 4.25
N THR A 118 -16.19 5.95 3.83
CA THR A 118 -17.13 6.72 4.65
C THR A 118 -18.12 5.82 5.40
N GLY A 119 -18.45 4.69 4.80
CA GLY A 119 -19.32 3.67 5.40
C GLY A 119 -19.21 2.36 4.63
N ILE A 120 -19.36 1.25 5.34
CA ILE A 120 -19.38 -0.09 4.76
C ILE A 120 -20.63 -0.83 5.25
N ASP A 121 -21.40 -1.34 4.32
CA ASP A 121 -22.42 -2.34 4.64
C ASP A 121 -21.78 -3.72 4.70
N TYR A 122 -21.52 -4.17 5.91
CA TYR A 122 -20.98 -5.51 6.17
C TYR A 122 -22.03 -6.49 6.72
N HIS A 123 -23.32 -6.11 6.71
CA HIS A 123 -24.43 -6.93 7.18
C HIS A 123 -25.19 -7.59 6.04
N THR A 124 -25.45 -6.87 4.96
CA THR A 124 -26.18 -7.41 3.80
C THR A 124 -25.47 -8.62 3.21
N PRO A 125 -26.17 -9.74 2.96
CA PRO A 125 -25.58 -10.92 2.34
C PRO A 125 -24.91 -10.60 0.99
N VAL A 126 -23.74 -11.19 0.75
CA VAL A 126 -22.98 -10.99 -0.48
C VAL A 126 -23.42 -12.03 -1.51
N ASN A 127 -23.84 -11.57 -2.69
CA ASN A 127 -24.12 -12.45 -3.83
C ASN A 127 -22.80 -12.83 -4.53
N HIS A 128 -22.03 -13.75 -3.93
CA HIS A 128 -20.75 -14.20 -4.49
C HIS A 128 -20.87 -14.72 -5.92
N PRO A 129 -21.83 -15.61 -6.27
CA PRO A 129 -21.97 -16.07 -7.65
C PRO A 129 -22.14 -14.93 -8.65
N GLY A 130 -22.97 -13.93 -8.32
CA GLY A 130 -23.21 -12.77 -9.17
C GLY A 130 -21.95 -11.90 -9.34
N ILE A 131 -21.22 -11.61 -8.24
CA ILE A 131 -20.01 -10.81 -8.26
C ILE A 131 -18.91 -11.51 -9.10
N TYR A 132 -18.67 -12.79 -8.90
CA TYR A 132 -17.66 -13.52 -9.65
C TYR A 132 -18.04 -13.73 -11.12
N ALA A 133 -19.33 -13.93 -11.43
CA ALA A 133 -19.80 -13.97 -12.81
C ALA A 133 -19.60 -12.63 -13.52
N GLN A 134 -19.88 -11.51 -12.85
CA GLN A 134 -19.64 -10.17 -13.40
C GLN A 134 -18.13 -9.92 -13.61
N ALA A 135 -17.28 -10.25 -12.63
CA ALA A 135 -15.83 -10.11 -12.77
C ALA A 135 -15.29 -10.92 -13.94
N LEU A 136 -15.76 -12.17 -14.12
CA LEU A 136 -15.38 -13.00 -15.25
C LEU A 136 -15.85 -12.43 -16.58
N ALA A 137 -17.06 -11.88 -16.65
CA ALA A 137 -17.60 -11.24 -17.83
C ALA A 137 -16.77 -10.00 -18.22
N LEU A 138 -16.37 -9.18 -17.24
CA LEU A 138 -15.50 -8.02 -17.46
C LEU A 138 -14.14 -8.46 -18.01
N LEU A 139 -13.51 -9.47 -17.42
CA LEU A 139 -12.22 -10.00 -17.91
C LEU A 139 -12.33 -10.52 -19.34
N LYS A 140 -13.36 -11.30 -19.66
CA LYS A 140 -13.63 -11.80 -21.02
C LYS A 140 -13.93 -10.67 -22.02
N GLY A 141 -14.51 -9.56 -21.52
CA GLY A 141 -14.76 -8.35 -22.32
C GLY A 141 -13.53 -7.45 -22.50
N GLY A 142 -12.36 -7.86 -22.01
CA GLY A 142 -11.13 -7.10 -22.16
C GLY A 142 -10.98 -5.96 -21.15
N PHE A 143 -11.69 -6.01 -20.02
CA PHE A 143 -11.51 -5.02 -18.95
C PHE A 143 -10.07 -5.02 -18.47
N ARG A 144 -9.43 -3.84 -18.51
CA ARG A 144 -8.08 -3.63 -18.03
C ARG A 144 -8.08 -3.35 -16.52
N TYR A 145 -7.39 -4.16 -15.73
CA TYR A 145 -7.33 -4.08 -14.27
C TYR A 145 -5.99 -3.53 -13.76
N TRP A 146 -5.21 -2.87 -14.62
CA TRP A 146 -3.97 -2.18 -14.25
C TRP A 146 -3.97 -0.75 -14.79
N TYR A 147 -3.18 0.11 -14.16
CA TYR A 147 -2.97 1.49 -14.58
C TYR A 147 -1.74 1.60 -15.48
N GLU A 148 -1.80 2.45 -16.50
CA GLU A 148 -0.67 2.77 -17.36
C GLU A 148 -0.70 4.23 -17.84
N GLY A 149 0.46 4.73 -18.33
CA GLY A 149 0.58 6.07 -18.88
C GLY A 149 0.11 7.16 -17.90
N GLU A 150 -0.76 8.04 -18.35
CA GLU A 150 -1.30 9.16 -17.58
C GLU A 150 -2.08 8.73 -16.32
N GLU A 151 -2.68 7.54 -16.32
CA GLU A 151 -3.40 7.02 -15.14
C GLU A 151 -2.46 6.80 -13.95
N ILE A 152 -1.20 6.42 -14.20
CA ILE A 152 -0.18 6.30 -13.15
C ILE A 152 0.11 7.67 -12.52
N GLU A 153 0.12 8.74 -13.33
CA GLU A 153 0.31 10.10 -12.82
C GLU A 153 -0.88 10.55 -11.98
N GLN A 154 -2.10 10.24 -12.43
CA GLN A 154 -3.32 10.50 -11.66
C GLN A 154 -3.33 9.73 -10.35
N LEU A 155 -2.92 8.45 -10.36
CA LEU A 155 -2.77 7.63 -9.16
C LEU A 155 -1.73 8.21 -8.20
N ASN A 156 -0.57 8.63 -8.70
CA ASN A 156 0.45 9.28 -7.88
C ASN A 156 -0.07 10.57 -7.24
N LYS A 157 -0.78 11.41 -8.01
CA LYS A 157 -1.41 12.63 -7.49
C LYS A 157 -2.49 12.34 -6.45
N HIS A 158 -3.25 11.26 -6.61
CA HIS A 158 -4.19 10.78 -5.60
C HIS A 158 -3.46 10.35 -4.32
N ASN A 159 -2.37 9.61 -4.47
CA ASN A 159 -1.58 9.04 -3.37
C ASN A 159 -0.88 10.12 -2.53
N GLU A 160 -0.56 11.28 -3.10
CA GLU A 160 0.01 12.41 -2.33
C GLU A 160 -0.88 12.83 -1.14
N ARG A 161 -2.18 12.65 -1.23
CA ARG A 161 -3.14 12.96 -0.13
C ARG A 161 -3.01 11.99 1.05
N HIS A 162 -2.40 10.84 0.80
CA HIS A 162 -2.19 9.77 1.78
C HIS A 162 -0.72 9.60 2.15
N ARG A 163 0.16 10.46 1.62
CA ARG A 163 1.59 10.45 1.94
C ARG A 163 1.81 10.97 3.36
N MET A 164 2.60 10.23 4.12
CA MET A 164 3.13 10.71 5.38
C MET A 164 4.13 11.83 5.08
N LYS A 165 3.86 13.00 5.61
CA LYS A 165 4.78 14.11 5.44
C LYS A 165 5.92 13.98 6.43
N ASP A 166 7.13 14.22 5.95
CA ASP A 166 8.30 14.31 6.80
C ASP A 166 8.19 15.59 7.65
N PRO A 167 8.33 15.50 8.99
CA PRO A 167 8.36 16.69 9.84
C PRO A 167 9.40 17.73 9.41
N VAL A 168 10.53 17.27 8.83
CA VAL A 168 11.54 18.16 8.27
C VAL A 168 10.98 18.93 7.07
N GLU A 169 10.28 18.23 6.15
CA GLU A 169 9.66 18.84 4.97
C GLU A 169 8.57 19.86 5.37
N GLU A 170 7.71 19.52 6.32
CA GLU A 170 6.67 20.43 6.81
C GLU A 170 7.26 21.70 7.42
N ASN A 171 8.24 21.55 8.31
CA ASN A 171 8.88 22.70 8.94
C ASN A 171 9.76 23.49 7.96
N LEU A 172 10.31 22.84 6.93
CA LEU A 172 11.09 23.54 5.91
C LEU A 172 10.26 24.66 5.27
N PHE A 173 9.03 24.38 4.86
CA PHE A 173 8.17 25.34 4.18
C PHE A 173 7.55 26.39 5.14
N VAL A 174 7.59 26.16 6.45
CA VAL A 174 7.23 27.15 7.46
C VAL A 174 8.30 28.24 7.59
N PHE A 175 9.59 27.84 7.56
CA PHE A 175 10.72 28.75 7.79
C PHE A 175 11.42 29.23 6.52
N PHE A 176 11.23 28.53 5.40
CA PHE A 176 11.89 28.83 4.14
C PHE A 176 10.86 28.75 2.98
N ARG A 177 11.01 29.63 2.03
CA ARG A 177 10.31 29.57 0.75
C ARG A 177 11.27 29.67 -0.42
N LYS A 178 10.83 29.20 -1.58
CA LYS A 178 11.58 29.44 -2.82
C LYS A 178 11.60 30.95 -3.11
N PRO A 179 12.74 31.48 -3.62
CA PRO A 179 12.81 32.87 -4.03
C PRO A 179 11.81 33.16 -5.15
N LEU A 180 11.19 34.33 -5.09
CA LEU A 180 10.34 34.88 -6.14
C LEU A 180 11.15 35.83 -7.02
N PRO A 181 10.74 36.07 -8.27
CA PRO A 181 11.46 36.98 -9.18
C PRO A 181 11.63 38.41 -8.63
N GLU A 182 10.69 38.86 -7.79
CA GLU A 182 10.70 40.15 -7.15
C GLU A 182 11.54 40.26 -5.87
N ASP A 183 12.10 39.16 -5.38
CA ASP A 183 12.91 39.17 -4.17
C ASP A 183 14.25 39.90 -4.44
N LEU A 184 14.46 41.03 -3.80
CA LEU A 184 15.69 41.84 -3.94
C LEU A 184 16.93 41.18 -3.32
N GLN A 185 16.75 40.29 -2.34
CA GLN A 185 17.84 39.59 -1.68
C GLN A 185 17.46 38.13 -1.46
N THR A 186 18.22 37.23 -2.08
CA THR A 186 18.13 35.79 -1.86
C THR A 186 19.42 35.29 -1.23
N LYS A 187 19.30 34.39 -0.25
CA LYS A 187 20.48 33.75 0.39
C LYS A 187 20.48 32.25 0.06
N TRP A 188 21.59 31.82 -0.48
CA TRP A 188 21.89 30.41 -0.57
C TRP A 188 22.38 29.91 0.80
N LEU A 189 21.70 28.94 1.38
CA LEU A 189 22.05 28.35 2.67
C LEU A 189 22.50 26.89 2.44
N PRO A 190 23.61 26.48 3.05
CA PRO A 190 23.98 25.06 3.10
C PRO A 190 22.91 24.24 3.83
N ALA A 191 22.75 22.98 3.44
CA ALA A 191 21.78 22.08 4.07
C ALA A 191 21.96 21.96 5.59
N SER A 192 23.21 21.98 6.06
CA SER A 192 23.54 21.96 7.50
C SER A 192 22.97 23.16 8.25
N VAL A 193 23.01 24.36 7.67
CA VAL A 193 22.44 25.56 8.28
C VAL A 193 20.92 25.51 8.32
N ILE A 194 20.31 24.98 7.25
CA ILE A 194 18.86 24.75 7.19
C ILE A 194 18.43 23.77 8.29
N LEU A 195 19.11 22.61 8.38
CA LEU A 195 18.82 21.58 9.38
C LEU A 195 19.00 22.11 10.81
N THR A 196 20.06 22.88 11.08
CA THR A 196 20.28 23.51 12.39
C THR A 196 19.14 24.44 12.75
N LYS A 197 18.65 25.25 11.81
CA LYS A 197 17.50 26.14 12.06
C LYS A 197 16.22 25.34 12.31
N LEU A 198 15.97 24.27 11.56
CA LEU A 198 14.82 23.40 11.76
C LEU A 198 14.85 22.67 13.09
N SER A 199 16.02 22.22 13.57
CA SER A 199 16.16 21.58 14.88
C SER A 199 15.92 22.58 16.04
N ILE A 200 16.40 23.80 15.92
CA ILE A 200 16.26 24.83 16.97
C ILE A 200 14.83 25.39 17.03
N PHE A 201 14.29 25.80 15.89
CA PHE A 201 13.01 26.50 15.82
C PHE A 201 11.80 25.58 15.56
N GLY A 202 12.02 24.49 14.80
CA GLY A 202 10.98 23.52 14.46
C GLY A 202 10.80 22.40 15.47
N LYS A 203 11.68 22.29 16.49
CA LYS A 203 11.73 21.16 17.44
C LYS A 203 11.79 19.80 16.76
N VAL A 204 12.38 19.74 15.57
CA VAL A 204 12.55 18.50 14.81
C VAL A 204 13.83 17.82 15.25
N GLN A 205 13.77 16.56 15.65
CA GLN A 205 14.95 15.72 15.80
C GLN A 205 15.45 15.36 14.40
N VAL A 206 16.66 15.77 14.07
CA VAL A 206 17.35 15.51 12.80
C VAL A 206 18.35 14.39 12.99
#